data_8298e9a033322eac97337174cd866642
#
_entry.id   8298e9a033322eac97337174cd866642
#
_cell.length_a   1.000
_cell.length_b   1.000
_cell.length_c   1.000
_cell.angle_alpha   90.00
_cell.angle_beta   90.00
_cell.angle_gamma   90.00
#
_symmetry.space_group_name_H-M   'P 1'
#
loop_
_entity.id
_entity.type
_entity.pdbx_description
1 polymer ?
#
loop_
_entity_poly.entity_id
_entity_poly.type
_entity_poly.pdbx_seq_one_letter_code
_entity_poly.pdbx_strand_id
1 'polypeptide(L)'
;SEKLLEYVKTLNSKFLFYHTALFLNVKEQGLIPSKNDKDFERFNVGKMSLKSIALNNALIYTATEHIEYFNELFEDYGGLDFLYSPFAILYHNILKEKLNSDKITLYAYKHEHILTLIICRGIEILYGDIIFFEEELDLEFGHQEENLDNLGEDTLNDTEVTLDNFNETLEDKLKALDQFDNILGNNENDSEFLDGKDKFDLEEMDQFGNDIELCRHIVTSIEKFYKDDKYPSAFIDKALILSTKELDQSAIEFLEEETLLEIESKPINTLDSIIELMQKELQ
;
A
#
# COMPACT_ATOMS: atom_id res chain seq x y z
N SER A 1 -6.48 18.53 16.98
CA SER A 1 -7.33 19.60 16.69
C SER A 1 -6.92 20.96 17.23
N GLU A 2 -6.76 21.26 18.53
CA GLU A 2 -6.30 22.56 19.03
C GLU A 2 -4.91 22.92 18.51
N LYS A 3 -3.97 21.96 18.50
CA LYS A 3 -2.61 22.16 17.97
C LYS A 3 -2.61 22.54 16.48
N LEU A 4 -3.50 21.95 15.68
CA LEU A 4 -3.63 22.28 14.27
C LEU A 4 -4.16 23.70 14.08
N LEU A 5 -5.13 24.12 14.89
CA LEU A 5 -5.69 25.46 14.87
C LEU A 5 -4.68 26.55 15.27
N GLU A 6 -3.84 26.28 16.27
CA GLU A 6 -2.73 27.16 16.64
C GLU A 6 -1.67 27.26 15.53
N TYR A 7 -1.39 26.12 14.88
CA TYR A 7 -0.46 26.09 13.75
C TYR A 7 -0.99 26.92 12.57
N VAL A 8 -2.26 26.75 12.19
CA VAL A 8 -2.92 27.55 11.13
C VAL A 8 -2.93 29.03 11.48
N LYS A 9 -3.22 29.42 12.73
CA LYS A 9 -3.11 30.81 13.18
C LYS A 9 -1.68 31.38 13.02
N THR A 10 -0.70 30.54 13.28
CA THR A 10 0.72 30.91 13.08
C THR A 10 1.03 31.11 11.60
N LEU A 11 0.53 30.23 10.70
CA LEU A 11 0.69 30.41 9.26
C LEU A 11 0.03 31.69 8.76
N ASN A 12 -1.21 31.95 9.18
CA ASN A 12 -1.94 33.19 8.84
C ASN A 12 -1.23 34.47 9.30
N SER A 13 -0.43 34.41 10.38
CA SER A 13 0.35 35.54 10.84
C SER A 13 1.65 35.77 10.07
N LYS A 14 2.19 34.72 9.44
CA LYS A 14 3.48 34.73 8.75
C LYS A 14 3.39 34.90 7.24
N PHE A 15 2.32 34.40 6.64
CA PHE A 15 2.14 34.31 5.20
C PHE A 15 0.85 35.01 4.78
N LEU A 16 0.89 35.70 3.63
CA LEU A 16 -0.29 36.34 3.04
C LEU A 16 -1.28 35.32 2.50
N PHE A 17 -0.77 34.21 2.00
CA PHE A 17 -1.53 33.05 1.55
C PHE A 17 -0.66 31.80 1.67
N TYR A 18 -1.30 30.65 1.79
CA TYR A 18 -0.70 29.32 1.76
C TYR A 18 -1.74 28.36 1.16
N HIS A 19 -1.28 27.23 0.72
CA HIS A 19 -2.15 26.17 0.21
C HIS A 19 -2.12 24.95 1.13
N THR A 20 -3.27 24.32 1.26
CA THR A 20 -3.44 23.09 2.03
C THR A 20 -3.59 21.90 1.09
N ALA A 21 -2.81 20.87 1.33
CA ALA A 21 -2.89 19.61 0.59
C ALA A 21 -3.01 18.44 1.56
N LEU A 22 -3.81 17.45 1.18
CA LEU A 22 -4.01 16.23 1.94
C LEU A 22 -3.76 15.01 1.07
N PHE A 23 -3.16 13.98 1.65
CA PHE A 23 -3.09 12.64 1.10
C PHE A 23 -4.40 11.92 1.38
N LEU A 24 -5.04 11.37 0.33
CA LEU A 24 -6.32 10.67 0.44
C LEU A 24 -6.09 9.23 0.92
N ASN A 25 -6.26 9.01 2.23
CA ASN A 25 -6.14 7.71 2.87
C ASN A 25 -7.54 7.16 3.19
N VAL A 26 -8.24 6.64 2.18
CA VAL A 26 -9.58 6.04 2.32
C VAL A 26 -9.69 4.76 1.50
N LYS A 27 -10.47 3.78 1.99
CA LYS A 27 -10.64 2.48 1.32
C LYS A 27 -11.50 2.58 0.04
N GLU A 28 -12.49 3.50 0.03
CA GLU A 28 -13.43 3.66 -1.08
C GLU A 28 -12.87 4.55 -2.18
N GLN A 29 -11.70 4.17 -2.69
CA GLN A 29 -11.06 4.77 -3.87
C GLN A 29 -10.48 3.70 -4.77
N GLY A 30 -10.20 4.06 -6.02
CA GLY A 30 -9.62 3.12 -6.97
C GLY A 30 -9.26 3.78 -8.29
N LEU A 31 -8.81 2.93 -9.21
CA LEU A 31 -8.47 3.31 -10.58
C LEU A 31 -9.07 2.31 -11.56
N ILE A 32 -9.69 2.83 -12.65
CA ILE A 32 -10.08 2.01 -13.80
C ILE A 32 -9.30 2.47 -15.03
N PRO A 33 -8.79 1.53 -15.87
CA PRO A 33 -8.06 1.86 -17.10
C PRO A 33 -9.03 2.24 -18.24
N SER A 34 -9.88 3.21 -18.00
CA SER A 34 -10.85 3.78 -18.94
C SER A 34 -11.09 5.26 -18.66
N LYS A 35 -11.37 6.05 -19.69
CA LYS A 35 -11.79 7.45 -19.58
C LYS A 35 -13.29 7.64 -19.47
N ASN A 36 -14.05 6.55 -19.50
CA ASN A 36 -15.50 6.60 -19.57
C ASN A 36 -16.11 6.16 -18.24
N ASP A 37 -16.82 7.05 -17.56
CA ASP A 37 -17.52 6.78 -16.30
C ASP A 37 -18.53 5.61 -16.42
N LYS A 38 -19.03 5.32 -17.61
CA LYS A 38 -19.93 4.18 -17.85
C LYS A 38 -19.24 2.83 -17.64
N ASP A 39 -17.91 2.81 -17.69
CA ASP A 39 -17.14 1.57 -17.51
C ASP A 39 -16.98 1.19 -16.03
N PHE A 40 -17.40 2.01 -15.07
CA PHE A 40 -17.38 1.66 -13.65
C PHE A 40 -18.10 0.34 -13.36
N GLU A 41 -19.27 0.11 -13.99
CA GLU A 41 -19.99 -1.16 -13.84
C GLU A 41 -19.18 -2.35 -14.35
N ARG A 42 -18.47 -2.17 -15.49
CA ARG A 42 -17.61 -3.21 -16.07
C ARG A 42 -16.47 -3.61 -15.13
N PHE A 43 -15.93 -2.64 -14.40
CA PHE A 43 -14.84 -2.86 -13.43
C PHE A 43 -15.33 -3.17 -12.01
N ASN A 44 -16.61 -3.51 -11.84
CA ASN A 44 -17.23 -3.86 -10.56
C ASN A 44 -17.15 -2.75 -9.50
N VAL A 45 -17.03 -1.49 -9.90
CA VAL A 45 -17.10 -0.37 -8.97
C VAL A 45 -18.56 -0.23 -8.49
N GLY A 46 -18.73 -0.26 -7.18
CA GLY A 46 -20.06 -0.28 -6.54
C GLY A 46 -20.94 0.91 -6.92
N LYS A 47 -22.28 0.76 -6.73
CA LYS A 47 -23.27 1.81 -6.96
C LYS A 47 -23.25 2.82 -5.82
N MET A 48 -22.23 3.62 -5.73
CA MET A 48 -22.14 4.75 -4.81
C MET A 48 -21.97 6.04 -5.60
N SER A 49 -22.23 7.19 -4.97
CA SER A 49 -21.91 8.48 -5.58
C SER A 49 -20.40 8.64 -5.64
N LEU A 50 -19.86 8.76 -6.84
CA LEU A 50 -18.43 8.85 -7.11
C LEU A 50 -18.06 10.22 -7.66
N LYS A 51 -16.88 10.67 -7.28
CA LYS A 51 -16.11 11.70 -7.98
C LYS A 51 -14.92 11.06 -8.64
N SER A 52 -14.64 11.47 -9.88
CA SER A 52 -13.51 10.95 -10.65
C SER A 52 -12.70 12.06 -11.28
N ILE A 53 -11.41 11.80 -11.46
CA ILE A 53 -10.48 12.64 -12.23
C ILE A 53 -9.78 11.79 -13.28
N ALA A 54 -9.51 12.40 -14.43
CA ALA A 54 -8.78 11.73 -15.50
C ALA A 54 -7.28 11.70 -15.21
N LEU A 55 -6.68 10.52 -15.38
CA LEU A 55 -5.26 10.29 -15.30
C LEU A 55 -4.80 9.57 -16.57
N ASN A 56 -4.29 10.32 -17.54
CA ASN A 56 -3.97 9.82 -18.88
C ASN A 56 -5.16 9.08 -19.53
N ASN A 57 -5.10 7.76 -19.69
CA ASN A 57 -6.16 6.92 -20.26
C ASN A 57 -7.06 6.25 -19.19
N ALA A 58 -6.91 6.60 -17.93
CA ALA A 58 -7.60 6.02 -16.78
C ALA A 58 -8.43 7.06 -16.02
N LEU A 59 -9.33 6.60 -15.16
CA LEU A 59 -10.02 7.40 -14.16
C LEU A 59 -9.61 6.94 -12.78
N ILE A 60 -9.16 7.88 -11.93
CA ILE A 60 -9.10 7.69 -10.48
C ILE A 60 -10.45 8.12 -9.92
N TYR A 61 -10.98 7.37 -8.98
CA TYR A 61 -12.27 7.67 -8.35
C TYR A 61 -12.20 7.51 -6.84
N THR A 62 -13.10 8.20 -6.16
CA THR A 62 -13.40 8.01 -4.73
C THR A 62 -14.87 8.29 -4.46
N ALA A 63 -15.39 7.82 -3.31
CA ALA A 63 -16.71 8.15 -2.88
C ALA A 63 -16.85 9.66 -2.61
N THR A 64 -17.97 10.25 -3.06
CA THR A 64 -18.25 11.69 -2.91
C THR A 64 -18.23 12.13 -1.43
N GLU A 65 -18.73 11.27 -0.54
CA GLU A 65 -18.79 11.52 0.90
C GLU A 65 -17.43 11.78 1.54
N HIS A 66 -16.35 11.15 1.03
CA HIS A 66 -15.00 11.41 1.53
C HIS A 66 -14.52 12.82 1.17
N ILE A 67 -14.82 13.28 -0.04
CA ILE A 67 -14.46 14.65 -0.45
C ILE A 67 -15.22 15.68 0.37
N GLU A 68 -16.52 15.45 0.60
CA GLU A 68 -17.36 16.30 1.43
C GLU A 68 -16.86 16.33 2.87
N TYR A 69 -16.57 15.16 3.46
CA TYR A 69 -16.02 15.03 4.81
C TYR A 69 -14.71 15.83 4.99
N PHE A 70 -13.75 15.69 4.07
CA PHE A 70 -12.48 16.43 4.19
C PHE A 70 -12.66 17.92 3.97
N ASN A 71 -13.57 18.36 3.09
CA ASN A 71 -13.86 19.77 2.91
C ASN A 71 -14.48 20.38 4.19
N GLU A 72 -15.43 19.70 4.80
CA GLU A 72 -16.03 20.14 6.09
C GLU A 72 -15.00 20.14 7.20
N LEU A 73 -14.14 19.10 7.28
CA LEU A 73 -13.10 19.00 8.30
C LEU A 73 -12.10 20.18 8.23
N PHE A 74 -11.81 20.69 7.04
CA PHE A 74 -10.86 21.76 6.83
C PHE A 74 -11.49 23.16 6.71
N GLU A 75 -12.82 23.29 6.78
CA GLU A 75 -13.52 24.57 6.66
C GLU A 75 -13.02 25.60 7.68
N ASP A 76 -12.88 25.22 8.94
CA ASP A 76 -12.38 26.08 10.03
C ASP A 76 -10.89 26.43 9.93
N TYR A 77 -10.15 25.71 9.06
CA TYR A 77 -8.70 25.86 8.88
C TYR A 77 -8.30 26.64 7.62
N GLY A 78 -9.26 27.24 6.94
CA GLY A 78 -9.04 28.03 5.73
C GLY A 78 -9.34 27.26 4.44
N GLY A 79 -9.86 26.05 4.54
CA GLY A 79 -10.23 25.17 3.42
C GLY A 79 -9.14 24.19 3.04
N LEU A 80 -9.52 23.25 2.18
CA LEU A 80 -8.63 22.25 1.56
C LEU A 80 -8.50 22.58 0.08
N ASP A 81 -7.28 22.94 -0.38
CA ASP A 81 -7.04 23.30 -1.78
C ASP A 81 -6.84 22.05 -2.65
N PHE A 82 -6.11 21.06 -2.13
CA PHE A 82 -5.73 19.86 -2.88
C PHE A 82 -5.95 18.59 -2.09
N LEU A 83 -6.46 17.56 -2.78
CA LEU A 83 -6.65 16.21 -2.24
C LEU A 83 -6.06 15.20 -3.20
N TYR A 84 -4.93 14.58 -2.82
CA TYR A 84 -4.18 13.69 -3.70
C TYR A 84 -4.42 12.21 -3.37
N SER A 85 -4.96 11.48 -4.34
CA SER A 85 -5.00 10.02 -4.30
C SER A 85 -3.58 9.42 -4.39
N PRO A 86 -3.28 8.30 -3.71
CA PRO A 86 -2.05 7.53 -3.88
C PRO A 86 -1.74 7.22 -5.35
N PHE A 87 -2.76 6.97 -6.18
CA PHE A 87 -2.60 6.75 -7.61
C PHE A 87 -2.02 7.97 -8.35
N ALA A 88 -2.44 9.18 -7.98
CA ALA A 88 -1.91 10.40 -8.58
C ALA A 88 -0.43 10.60 -8.22
N ILE A 89 -0.06 10.32 -6.98
CA ILE A 89 1.32 10.39 -6.49
C ILE A 89 2.18 9.35 -7.20
N LEU A 90 1.70 8.10 -7.27
CA LEU A 90 2.41 7.03 -7.96
C LEU A 90 2.62 7.37 -9.44
N TYR A 91 1.56 7.77 -10.15
CA TYR A 91 1.66 8.12 -11.57
C TYR A 91 2.57 9.33 -11.83
N HIS A 92 2.56 10.32 -10.94
CA HIS A 92 3.50 11.44 -11.01
C HIS A 92 4.96 10.96 -10.97
N ASN A 93 5.28 9.98 -10.13
CA ASN A 93 6.63 9.42 -10.06
C ASN A 93 6.94 8.50 -11.25
N ILE A 94 5.95 7.74 -11.76
CA ILE A 94 6.09 6.98 -13.00
C ILE A 94 6.55 7.89 -14.16
N LEU A 95 5.98 9.09 -14.28
CA LEU A 95 6.33 10.04 -15.35
C LEU A 95 7.76 10.61 -15.22
N LYS A 96 8.44 10.44 -14.10
CA LYS A 96 9.85 10.81 -13.91
C LYS A 96 10.81 9.72 -14.38
N GLU A 97 10.32 8.49 -14.51
CA GLU A 97 11.14 7.34 -14.93
C GLU A 97 11.39 7.35 -16.45
N LYS A 98 12.43 6.64 -16.88
CA LYS A 98 12.70 6.41 -18.29
C LYS A 98 11.74 5.36 -18.84
N LEU A 99 10.61 5.82 -19.32
CA LEU A 99 9.57 4.95 -19.82
C LEU A 99 9.93 4.35 -21.19
N ASN A 100 9.70 3.03 -21.33
CA ASN A 100 9.79 2.33 -22.61
C ASN A 100 8.38 1.94 -23.06
N SER A 101 7.97 2.44 -24.23
CA SER A 101 6.64 2.20 -24.80
C SER A 101 6.34 0.74 -25.12
N ASP A 102 7.40 -0.08 -25.28
CA ASP A 102 7.28 -1.47 -25.70
C ASP A 102 7.27 -2.44 -24.50
N LYS A 103 7.62 -1.93 -23.31
CA LYS A 103 7.68 -2.73 -22.08
C LYS A 103 6.49 -2.44 -21.17
N ILE A 104 6.03 -3.51 -20.52
CA ILE A 104 5.02 -3.44 -19.47
C ILE A 104 5.72 -3.49 -18.13
N THR A 105 5.51 -2.47 -17.32
CA THR A 105 6.11 -2.34 -16.01
C THR A 105 5.03 -2.25 -14.94
N LEU A 106 5.18 -3.04 -13.89
CA LEU A 106 4.42 -2.88 -12.66
C LEU A 106 5.12 -1.84 -11.79
N TYR A 107 4.37 -0.88 -11.32
CA TYR A 107 4.79 0.12 -10.35
C TYR A 107 4.02 -0.09 -9.06
N ALA A 108 4.71 -0.25 -7.96
CA ALA A 108 4.14 -0.37 -6.63
C ALA A 108 4.58 0.82 -5.78
N TYR A 109 3.67 1.39 -5.00
CA TYR A 109 3.95 2.48 -4.08
C TYR A 109 3.45 2.11 -2.70
N LYS A 110 4.38 1.92 -1.76
CA LYS A 110 4.10 1.67 -0.35
C LYS A 110 4.19 2.96 0.45
N HIS A 111 3.12 3.30 1.13
CA HIS A 111 3.05 4.42 2.08
C HIS A 111 2.27 4.00 3.30
N GLU A 112 2.92 3.98 4.46
CA GLU A 112 2.32 3.49 5.71
C GLU A 112 1.63 2.13 5.51
N HIS A 113 0.33 2.06 5.73
CA HIS A 113 -0.51 0.86 5.59
C HIS A 113 -1.20 0.74 4.22
N ILE A 114 -0.74 1.48 3.21
CA ILE A 114 -1.32 1.45 1.86
C ILE A 114 -0.29 0.95 0.86
N LEU A 115 -0.70 0.01 0.02
CA LEU A 115 -0.01 -0.38 -1.20
C LEU A 115 -0.85 0.02 -2.40
N THR A 116 -0.31 0.84 -3.26
CA THR A 116 -0.94 1.25 -4.53
C THR A 116 -0.15 0.68 -5.70
N LEU A 117 -0.85 0.07 -6.64
CA LEU A 117 -0.26 -0.60 -7.79
C LEU A 117 -0.80 0.00 -9.09
N ILE A 118 0.09 0.23 -10.04
CA ILE A 118 -0.25 0.59 -11.42
C ILE A 118 0.59 -0.26 -12.36
N ILE A 119 -0.04 -0.92 -13.35
CA ILE A 119 0.67 -1.58 -14.44
C ILE A 119 0.51 -0.70 -15.68
N CYS A 120 1.65 -0.35 -16.30
CA CYS A 120 1.69 0.51 -17.48
C CYS A 120 2.45 -0.11 -18.63
N ARG A 121 2.01 0.20 -19.87
CA ARG A 121 2.82 0.10 -21.08
C ARG A 121 3.28 1.51 -21.45
N GLY A 122 4.56 1.82 -21.19
CA GLY A 122 5.00 3.21 -21.26
C GLY A 122 4.19 4.10 -20.32
N ILE A 123 3.41 5.05 -20.87
CA ILE A 123 2.50 5.92 -20.11
C ILE A 123 1.06 5.41 -20.05
N GLU A 124 0.71 4.40 -20.86
CA GLU A 124 -0.63 3.84 -20.91
C GLU A 124 -0.89 2.95 -19.68
N ILE A 125 -1.89 3.29 -18.90
CA ILE A 125 -2.30 2.54 -17.73
C ILE A 125 -3.15 1.35 -18.15
N LEU A 126 -2.75 0.14 -17.78
CA LEU A 126 -3.45 -1.10 -18.09
C LEU A 126 -4.23 -1.65 -16.88
N TYR A 127 -3.79 -1.35 -15.66
CA TYR A 127 -4.36 -1.87 -14.42
C TYR A 127 -4.04 -0.92 -13.25
N GLY A 128 -4.91 -0.89 -12.26
CA GLY A 128 -4.65 -0.24 -10.97
C GLY A 128 -5.33 -0.98 -9.84
N ASP A 129 -4.64 -1.10 -8.72
CA ASP A 129 -5.15 -1.72 -7.49
C ASP A 129 -4.66 -0.95 -6.27
N ILE A 130 -5.44 -0.99 -5.19
CA ILE A 130 -5.07 -0.40 -3.91
C ILE A 130 -5.44 -1.36 -2.79
N ILE A 131 -4.48 -1.61 -1.91
CA ILE A 131 -4.59 -2.57 -0.82
C ILE A 131 -4.27 -1.83 0.47
N PHE A 132 -5.09 -2.08 1.49
CA PHE A 132 -4.89 -1.55 2.83
C PHE A 132 -4.46 -2.70 3.73
N PHE A 133 -3.28 -2.59 4.32
CA PHE A 133 -2.83 -3.52 5.34
C PHE A 133 -3.65 -3.29 6.61
N GLU A 134 -3.98 -4.34 7.31
CA GLU A 134 -4.55 -4.20 8.65
C GLU A 134 -3.41 -3.74 9.57
N GLU A 135 -3.63 -2.65 10.31
CA GLU A 135 -2.75 -2.34 11.43
C GLU A 135 -2.94 -3.48 12.43
N GLU A 136 -1.87 -4.23 12.71
CA GLU A 136 -1.86 -5.05 13.93
C GLU A 136 -2.05 -4.06 15.09
N LEU A 137 -3.28 -4.03 15.60
CA LEU A 137 -3.54 -3.38 16.87
C LEU A 137 -2.61 -4.05 17.86
N ASP A 138 -1.64 -3.29 18.41
CA ASP A 138 -0.91 -3.66 19.60
C ASP A 138 -1.94 -4.05 20.67
N LEU A 139 -2.34 -5.32 20.65
CA LEU A 139 -3.11 -5.91 21.74
C LEU A 139 -2.16 -5.94 22.93
N GLU A 140 -2.12 -4.84 23.70
CA GLU A 140 -1.74 -4.91 25.08
C GLU A 140 -2.59 -6.02 25.72
N PHE A 141 -1.98 -7.17 25.90
CA PHE A 141 -2.56 -8.31 26.61
C PHE A 141 -2.85 -7.91 28.05
N GLY A 142 -3.93 -7.17 28.24
CA GLY A 142 -4.61 -7.07 29.50
C GLY A 142 -5.39 -8.37 29.72
N HIS A 143 -4.85 -9.27 30.53
CA HIS A 143 -5.58 -10.43 31.02
C HIS A 143 -6.93 -9.98 31.62
N GLN A 144 -8.00 -10.23 30.90
CA GLN A 144 -9.33 -10.40 31.46
C GLN A 144 -9.93 -11.70 30.88
N GLU A 145 -9.92 -12.73 31.73
CA GLU A 145 -10.72 -13.92 31.54
C GLU A 145 -12.21 -13.52 31.61
N GLU A 146 -12.91 -13.50 30.49
CA GLU A 146 -14.37 -13.54 30.46
C GLU A 146 -14.86 -14.56 29.42
N ASN A 147 -15.56 -15.53 29.95
CA ASN A 147 -16.39 -16.59 29.41
C ASN A 147 -16.88 -16.43 27.97
N LEU A 148 -16.42 -17.36 27.11
CA LEU A 148 -17.05 -17.65 25.81
C LEU A 148 -17.93 -18.90 25.96
N ASP A 149 -19.20 -18.69 26.27
CA ASP A 149 -20.26 -19.65 25.95
C ASP A 149 -21.30 -18.93 25.06
N ASN A 150 -21.59 -19.54 23.92
CA ASN A 150 -22.63 -19.26 22.94
C ASN A 150 -22.30 -18.27 21.80
N LEU A 151 -21.87 -18.82 20.66
CA LEU A 151 -22.37 -18.38 19.35
C LEU A 151 -22.40 -19.57 18.39
N GLY A 152 -23.59 -19.82 17.85
CA GLY A 152 -23.98 -20.94 17.03
C GLY A 152 -23.40 -20.93 15.62
N GLU A 153 -23.38 -22.13 15.10
CA GLU A 153 -23.16 -22.50 13.71
C GLU A 153 -24.11 -21.73 12.77
N ASP A 154 -23.55 -21.15 11.71
CA ASP A 154 -24.04 -21.26 10.33
C ASP A 154 -23.33 -20.27 9.41
N THR A 155 -22.63 -20.81 8.48
CA THR A 155 -22.44 -20.50 7.06
C THR A 155 -21.01 -20.74 6.62
N LEU A 156 -20.72 -22.01 6.33
CA LEU A 156 -19.67 -22.41 5.38
C LEU A 156 -20.29 -22.49 4.00
N ASN A 157 -19.74 -21.79 3.01
CA ASN A 157 -19.54 -22.40 1.69
C ASN A 157 -18.64 -21.56 0.77
N ASP A 158 -17.69 -22.29 0.19
CA ASP A 158 -17.00 -22.07 -1.08
C ASP A 158 -15.95 -20.96 -1.20
N THR A 159 -14.70 -21.33 -0.88
CA THR A 159 -13.58 -21.28 -1.84
C THR A 159 -12.42 -22.16 -1.34
N GLU A 160 -12.52 -23.45 -1.54
CA GLU A 160 -11.36 -24.35 -1.52
C GLU A 160 -10.66 -24.28 -2.87
N VAL A 161 -9.51 -23.63 -2.97
CA VAL A 161 -8.40 -24.07 -3.86
C VAL A 161 -7.09 -23.45 -3.37
N THR A 162 -6.12 -24.27 -2.98
CA THR A 162 -4.66 -24.06 -2.92
C THR A 162 -4.00 -23.40 -1.69
N LEU A 163 -4.57 -23.49 -0.53
CA LEU A 163 -3.88 -23.14 0.73
C LEU A 163 -2.95 -24.23 1.27
N ASP A 164 -3.12 -25.48 0.85
CA ASP A 164 -2.40 -26.61 1.46
C ASP A 164 -0.92 -26.69 1.06
N ASN A 165 -0.55 -26.34 -0.17
CA ASN A 165 0.85 -26.36 -0.59
C ASN A 165 1.68 -25.18 -0.02
N PHE A 166 1.01 -24.09 0.33
CA PHE A 166 1.66 -22.90 0.87
C PHE A 166 1.95 -23.03 2.37
N ASN A 167 1.03 -23.68 3.10
CA ASN A 167 1.24 -23.97 4.52
C ASN A 167 2.38 -24.97 4.75
N GLU A 168 2.58 -25.97 3.87
CA GLU A 168 3.71 -26.90 3.99
C GLU A 168 5.08 -26.20 3.87
N THR A 169 5.22 -25.24 2.96
CA THR A 169 6.48 -24.51 2.76
C THR A 169 6.75 -23.53 3.89
N LEU A 170 5.69 -22.93 4.47
CA LEU A 170 5.78 -22.04 5.63
C LEU A 170 6.09 -22.82 6.92
N GLU A 171 5.44 -23.99 7.11
CA GLU A 171 5.73 -24.84 8.25
C GLU A 171 7.15 -25.40 8.21
N ASP A 172 7.72 -25.69 7.04
CA ASP A 172 9.10 -26.14 6.92
C ASP A 172 10.10 -25.01 7.16
N LYS A 173 9.79 -23.78 6.77
CA LYS A 173 10.61 -22.59 7.11
C LYS A 173 10.48 -22.18 8.57
N LEU A 174 9.29 -22.29 9.17
CA LEU A 174 9.08 -22.11 10.62
C LEU A 174 9.78 -23.18 11.44
N LYS A 175 9.78 -24.44 11.00
CA LYS A 175 10.56 -25.52 11.64
C LYS A 175 12.06 -25.31 11.52
N ALA A 176 12.53 -24.67 10.45
CA ALA A 176 13.94 -24.29 10.31
C ALA A 176 14.30 -23.14 11.29
N LEU A 177 13.40 -22.19 11.55
CA LEU A 177 13.53 -21.15 12.58
C LEU A 177 13.52 -21.74 13.99
N ASP A 178 12.62 -22.67 14.31
CA ASP A 178 12.58 -23.39 15.59
C ASP A 178 13.84 -24.25 15.83
N GLN A 179 14.47 -24.76 14.76
CA GLN A 179 15.76 -25.45 14.86
C GLN A 179 16.90 -24.47 15.14
N PHE A 180 16.82 -23.22 14.66
CA PHE A 180 17.80 -22.17 14.96
C PHE A 180 17.72 -21.72 16.43
N ASP A 181 16.52 -21.57 16.97
CA ASP A 181 16.29 -21.28 18.40
C ASP A 181 16.82 -22.40 19.31
N ASN A 182 16.69 -23.67 18.90
CA ASN A 182 17.23 -24.80 19.65
C ASN A 182 18.77 -24.90 19.58
N ILE A 183 19.42 -24.30 18.61
CA ILE A 183 20.89 -24.25 18.50
C ILE A 183 21.45 -23.12 19.39
N LEU A 184 20.70 -22.03 19.56
CA LEU A 184 21.07 -20.91 20.46
C LEU A 184 20.74 -21.17 21.94
N GLY A 185 19.78 -22.07 22.23
CA GLY A 185 19.29 -22.38 23.60
C GLY A 185 20.15 -23.33 24.44
N ASN A 186 21.27 -23.88 23.94
CA ASN A 186 22.08 -24.89 24.64
C ASN A 186 23.44 -24.42 25.12
N ASN A 187 23.59 -23.15 25.52
CA ASN A 187 24.75 -22.70 26.30
C ASN A 187 24.31 -21.91 27.53
N GLU A 188 23.80 -22.64 28.53
CA GLU A 188 23.77 -22.13 29.92
C GLU A 188 25.19 -22.15 30.47
N ASN A 189 25.92 -21.02 30.35
CA ASN A 189 26.97 -20.53 31.27
C ASN A 189 27.77 -19.42 30.55
N ASP A 190 27.25 -18.18 30.59
CA ASP A 190 28.05 -16.94 30.73
C ASP A 190 27.06 -15.75 30.75
N SER A 191 26.64 -15.44 31.99
CA SER A 191 25.86 -14.23 32.27
C SER A 191 26.79 -13.04 32.42
N GLU A 192 27.13 -12.36 31.36
CA GLU A 192 27.70 -11.00 31.40
C GLU A 192 27.97 -10.40 30.01
N PHE A 193 27.01 -10.34 29.09
CA PHE A 193 27.14 -9.49 27.86
C PHE A 193 25.82 -9.47 27.02
N LEU A 194 24.68 -9.12 27.62
CA LEU A 194 23.43 -8.96 26.84
C LEU A 194 22.67 -7.69 27.27
N ASP A 195 23.22 -6.50 26.95
CA ASP A 195 22.48 -5.26 27.16
C ASP A 195 22.63 -4.32 25.95
N GLY A 196 22.22 -4.77 24.79
CA GLY A 196 22.28 -3.92 23.60
C GLY A 196 21.95 -4.53 22.23
N LYS A 197 21.79 -5.85 22.12
CA LYS A 197 21.54 -6.51 20.82
C LYS A 197 20.06 -6.86 20.57
N ASP A 198 19.27 -7.07 21.62
CA ASP A 198 17.93 -7.66 21.45
C ASP A 198 16.86 -6.70 20.88
N LYS A 199 17.08 -5.38 20.93
CA LYS A 199 16.15 -4.43 20.32
C LYS A 199 16.34 -4.26 18.80
N PHE A 200 17.54 -4.51 18.29
CA PHE A 200 17.84 -4.35 16.86
C PHE A 200 17.21 -5.50 16.06
N ASP A 201 17.25 -6.71 16.59
CA ASP A 201 16.73 -7.90 15.91
C ASP A 201 15.19 -7.92 15.78
N LEU A 202 14.44 -7.33 16.73
CA LEU A 202 12.98 -7.27 16.67
C LEU A 202 12.47 -6.30 15.61
N GLU A 203 13.05 -5.12 15.50
CA GLU A 203 12.66 -4.13 14.46
C GLU A 203 12.99 -4.63 13.04
N GLU A 204 14.09 -5.36 12.88
CA GLU A 204 14.46 -5.99 11.60
C GLU A 204 13.51 -7.14 11.23
N MET A 205 13.10 -7.96 12.21
CA MET A 205 12.13 -9.04 12.00
C MET A 205 10.74 -8.50 11.64
N ASP A 206 10.28 -7.45 12.32
CA ASP A 206 9.00 -6.80 12.01
C ASP A 206 9.02 -6.15 10.61
N GLN A 207 10.13 -5.51 10.24
CA GLN A 207 10.29 -4.94 8.91
C GLN A 207 10.26 -6.04 7.83
N PHE A 208 10.98 -7.13 8.03
CA PHE A 208 11.00 -8.27 7.12
C PHE A 208 9.60 -8.89 6.94
N GLY A 209 8.85 -9.09 8.05
CA GLY A 209 7.47 -9.58 8.01
C GLY A 209 6.56 -8.69 7.16
N ASN A 210 6.63 -7.38 7.38
CA ASN A 210 5.88 -6.37 6.61
C ASN A 210 6.27 -6.34 5.13
N ASP A 211 7.55 -6.53 4.81
CA ASP A 211 8.04 -6.54 3.42
C ASP A 211 7.60 -7.81 2.68
N ILE A 212 7.57 -8.97 3.35
CA ILE A 212 7.05 -10.22 2.77
C ILE A 212 5.53 -10.13 2.54
N GLU A 213 4.77 -9.55 3.46
CA GLU A 213 3.34 -9.30 3.26
C GLU A 213 3.08 -8.40 2.05
N LEU A 214 3.85 -7.32 1.93
CA LEU A 214 3.86 -6.45 0.74
C LEU A 214 4.06 -7.26 -0.54
N CYS A 215 5.08 -8.13 -0.56
CA CYS A 215 5.41 -8.96 -1.72
C CYS A 215 4.26 -9.90 -2.09
N ARG A 216 3.60 -10.54 -1.12
CA ARG A 216 2.42 -11.39 -1.34
C ARG A 216 1.27 -10.62 -1.99
N HIS A 217 1.01 -9.41 -1.55
CA HIS A 217 -0.01 -8.55 -2.14
C HIS A 217 0.33 -8.16 -3.58
N ILE A 218 1.60 -7.90 -3.88
CA ILE A 218 2.07 -7.66 -5.26
C ILE A 218 1.81 -8.89 -6.13
N VAL A 219 2.19 -10.09 -5.68
CA VAL A 219 1.95 -11.35 -6.39
C VAL A 219 0.46 -11.55 -6.66
N THR A 220 -0.39 -11.37 -5.64
CA THR A 220 -1.85 -11.47 -5.78
C THR A 220 -2.40 -10.50 -6.82
N SER A 221 -1.92 -9.26 -6.85
CA SER A 221 -2.35 -8.26 -7.84
C SER A 221 -1.88 -8.59 -9.26
N ILE A 222 -0.68 -9.16 -9.42
CA ILE A 222 -0.18 -9.69 -10.70
C ILE A 222 -1.09 -10.82 -11.20
N GLU A 223 -1.42 -11.75 -10.33
CA GLU A 223 -2.35 -12.84 -10.67
C GLU A 223 -3.73 -12.34 -11.09
N LYS A 224 -4.28 -11.37 -10.37
CA LYS A 224 -5.54 -10.73 -10.70
C LYS A 224 -5.49 -10.05 -12.07
N PHE A 225 -4.39 -9.35 -12.39
CA PHE A 225 -4.18 -8.75 -13.70
C PHE A 225 -4.17 -9.80 -14.83
N TYR A 226 -3.56 -10.98 -14.60
CA TYR A 226 -3.50 -12.03 -15.60
C TYR A 226 -4.79 -12.85 -15.74
N LYS A 227 -5.53 -13.02 -14.66
CA LYS A 227 -6.72 -13.89 -14.61
C LYS A 227 -8.02 -13.17 -15.00
N ASP A 228 -8.12 -11.87 -14.81
CA ASP A 228 -9.36 -11.11 -15.07
C ASP A 228 -9.41 -10.62 -16.52
N ASP A 229 -10.38 -11.13 -17.29
CA ASP A 229 -10.62 -10.81 -18.70
C ASP A 229 -10.87 -9.31 -18.99
N LYS A 230 -11.10 -8.50 -17.95
CA LYS A 230 -11.24 -7.04 -18.08
C LYS A 230 -9.94 -6.35 -18.45
N TYR A 231 -8.80 -6.99 -18.16
CA TYR A 231 -7.47 -6.45 -18.40
C TYR A 231 -6.78 -7.15 -19.58
N PRO A 232 -5.85 -6.48 -20.26
CA PRO A 232 -5.10 -7.12 -21.32
C PRO A 232 -4.19 -8.22 -20.77
N SER A 233 -4.32 -9.45 -21.30
CA SER A 233 -3.44 -10.57 -20.96
C SER A 233 -2.06 -10.36 -21.57
N ALA A 234 -1.24 -9.51 -20.95
CA ALA A 234 0.09 -9.15 -21.44
C ALA A 234 1.13 -9.36 -20.34
N PHE A 235 2.29 -9.92 -20.68
CA PHE A 235 3.34 -10.19 -19.72
C PHE A 235 3.96 -8.89 -19.19
N ILE A 236 4.15 -8.84 -17.87
CA ILE A 236 4.90 -7.79 -17.20
C ILE A 236 6.40 -8.10 -17.40
N ASP A 237 7.18 -7.09 -17.80
CA ASP A 237 8.62 -7.24 -18.04
C ASP A 237 9.45 -7.02 -16.77
N LYS A 238 9.03 -6.10 -15.90
CA LYS A 238 9.70 -5.76 -14.66
C LYS A 238 8.77 -5.09 -13.65
N ALA A 239 9.23 -4.98 -12.40
CA ALA A 239 8.56 -4.20 -11.38
C ALA A 239 9.50 -3.15 -10.76
N LEU A 240 8.92 -1.98 -10.43
CA LEU A 240 9.57 -0.93 -9.67
C LEU A 240 8.75 -0.64 -8.41
N ILE A 241 9.38 -0.83 -7.25
CA ILE A 241 8.76 -0.59 -5.96
C ILE A 241 9.27 0.74 -5.40
N LEU A 242 8.34 1.64 -5.12
CA LEU A 242 8.58 2.94 -4.50
C LEU A 242 8.10 2.89 -3.05
N SER A 243 8.99 3.13 -2.10
CA SER A 243 8.66 3.10 -0.67
C SER A 243 9.42 4.16 0.09
N THR A 244 8.96 4.53 1.28
CA THR A 244 9.67 5.50 2.14
C THR A 244 10.94 4.92 2.75
N LYS A 245 11.03 3.59 2.85
CA LYS A 245 12.23 2.83 3.23
C LYS A 245 12.53 1.84 2.12
N GLU A 246 13.80 1.55 1.89
CA GLU A 246 14.18 0.47 0.96
C GLU A 246 13.69 -0.87 1.52
N LEU A 247 13.24 -1.74 0.62
CA LEU A 247 12.84 -3.10 0.99
C LEU A 247 14.07 -3.91 1.39
N ASP A 248 13.84 -4.86 2.27
CA ASP A 248 14.84 -5.86 2.60
C ASP A 248 15.23 -6.68 1.35
N GLN A 249 16.52 -7.00 1.23
CA GLN A 249 17.05 -7.74 0.08
C GLN A 249 16.39 -9.13 -0.07
N SER A 250 16.08 -9.79 1.03
CA SER A 250 15.44 -11.10 1.02
C SER A 250 13.99 -11.03 0.53
N ALA A 251 13.29 -9.91 0.81
CA ALA A 251 11.96 -9.66 0.27
C ALA A 251 11.98 -9.42 -1.24
N ILE A 252 13.02 -8.73 -1.74
CA ILE A 252 13.24 -8.54 -3.19
C ILE A 252 13.48 -9.90 -3.85
N GLU A 253 14.40 -10.73 -3.31
CA GLU A 253 14.70 -12.06 -3.81
C GLU A 253 13.47 -12.97 -3.81
N PHE A 254 12.68 -12.95 -2.74
CA PHE A 254 11.41 -13.66 -2.68
C PHE A 254 10.45 -13.23 -3.82
N LEU A 255 10.32 -11.92 -4.06
CA LEU A 255 9.44 -11.42 -5.12
C LEU A 255 9.95 -11.76 -6.52
N GLU A 256 11.27 -11.76 -6.75
CA GLU A 256 11.90 -12.20 -8.00
C GLU A 256 11.66 -13.69 -8.26
N GLU A 257 11.78 -14.53 -7.23
CA GLU A 257 11.52 -15.99 -7.33
C GLU A 257 10.06 -16.29 -7.65
N GLU A 258 9.12 -15.63 -6.96
CA GLU A 258 7.69 -15.87 -7.14
C GLU A 258 7.14 -15.33 -8.48
N THR A 259 7.70 -14.23 -8.98
CA THR A 259 7.16 -13.55 -10.17
C THR A 259 8.00 -13.74 -11.42
N LEU A 260 9.24 -14.15 -11.29
CA LEU A 260 10.25 -14.20 -12.36
C LEU A 260 10.47 -12.83 -13.04
N LEU A 261 10.21 -11.74 -12.33
CA LEU A 261 10.42 -10.37 -12.79
C LEU A 261 11.75 -9.82 -12.28
N GLU A 262 12.32 -8.89 -13.03
CA GLU A 262 13.39 -8.02 -12.53
C GLU A 262 12.75 -6.99 -11.59
N ILE A 263 13.20 -6.95 -10.32
CA ILE A 263 12.66 -6.07 -9.28
C ILE A 263 13.65 -4.95 -8.99
N GLU A 264 13.20 -3.71 -9.11
CA GLU A 264 13.92 -2.53 -8.66
C GLU A 264 13.19 -1.95 -7.44
N SER A 265 13.91 -1.55 -6.39
CA SER A 265 13.36 -0.78 -5.26
C SER A 265 14.02 0.60 -5.19
N LYS A 266 13.22 1.64 -4.96
CA LYS A 266 13.70 3.02 -4.86
C LYS A 266 13.00 3.75 -3.71
N PRO A 267 13.75 4.50 -2.90
CA PRO A 267 13.14 5.36 -1.88
C PRO A 267 12.37 6.52 -2.52
N ILE A 268 11.23 6.87 -1.92
CA ILE A 268 10.40 8.00 -2.32
C ILE A 268 10.05 8.87 -1.11
N ASN A 269 10.05 10.18 -1.30
CA ASN A 269 9.48 11.12 -0.34
C ASN A 269 8.08 11.54 -0.80
N THR A 270 7.06 11.12 -0.07
CA THR A 270 5.65 11.42 -0.37
C THR A 270 5.36 12.92 -0.32
N LEU A 271 5.91 13.64 0.67
CA LEU A 271 5.70 15.08 0.81
C LEU A 271 6.30 15.87 -0.36
N ASP A 272 7.50 15.50 -0.80
CA ASP A 272 8.12 16.12 -1.98
C ASP A 272 7.26 15.90 -3.23
N SER A 273 6.72 14.68 -3.40
CA SER A 273 5.82 14.37 -4.52
C SER A 273 4.53 15.19 -4.49
N ILE A 274 3.95 15.39 -3.31
CA ILE A 274 2.77 16.26 -3.11
C ILE A 274 3.11 17.70 -3.46
N ILE A 275 4.22 18.23 -2.97
CA ILE A 275 4.67 19.61 -3.25
C ILE A 275 4.89 19.82 -4.75
N GLU A 276 5.52 18.87 -5.43
CA GLU A 276 5.73 18.96 -6.87
C GLU A 276 4.41 18.91 -7.68
N LEU A 277 3.44 18.10 -7.24
CA LEU A 277 2.09 18.08 -7.83
C LEU A 277 1.40 19.43 -7.64
N MET A 278 1.39 19.97 -6.42
CA MET A 278 0.82 21.29 -6.14
C MET A 278 1.46 22.38 -7.03
N GLN A 279 2.78 22.37 -7.15
CA GLN A 279 3.48 23.34 -8.00
C GLN A 279 3.08 23.25 -9.47
N LYS A 280 2.78 22.05 -9.97
CA LYS A 280 2.32 21.86 -11.35
C LYS A 280 0.88 22.34 -11.57
N GLU A 281 0.02 22.20 -10.57
CA GLU A 281 -1.37 22.64 -10.65
C GLU A 281 -1.55 24.15 -10.46
N LEU A 282 -0.58 24.81 -9.81
CA LEU A 282 -0.57 26.26 -9.59
C LEU A 282 0.07 27.06 -10.74
N GLN A 283 0.67 26.40 -11.74
CA GLN A 283 1.25 27.01 -12.94
C GLN A 283 0.23 27.18 -14.05
#